data_9507333ff2e4dd10e44d1ec50d7e9503
#
_entry.id   9507333ff2e4dd10e44d1ec50d7e9503
#
_cell.length_a   1.000
_cell.length_b   1.000
_cell.length_c   1.000
_cell.angle_alpha   90.00
_cell.angle_beta   90.00
_cell.angle_gamma   90.00
#
_symmetry.space_group_name_H-M   'P 1'
#
loop_
_entity.id
_entity.type
_entity.pdbx_description
1 polymer ?
#
loop_
_entity_poly.entity_id
_entity_poly.type
_entity_poly.pdbx_seq_one_letter_code
_entity_poly.pdbx_strand_id
1 'polypeptide(L)'
;MIRSIRALALAFVIAFALPVQAQAPAADPSVEEMVEALRMKPLTRSLKPGQPRPRGEGKLQLQVQFDYNSAVITPASQALLDKLAGAMKAPALSGLDYSVEGHTDTTGTGAGNLRLSNRRAQAVREYLAKASGLDAAKLTSIGMGSAKLADPANPTSPINRRVVIVSLEALPAAKAEPPAAKAGTPAPGPDYAKESGGVVEQVRGQVQVRRGPSNVVVERGTRVREGDVLTTGAGSAAMLRLDDGAKLLMRAESVLRIAKLKLTGDTAGWSQAFNLAVGAFRYVTGALGGNRPEAVAISTSYATVGIRGTDIDMVHAEKDAGGNEAGTYVKVNQGAVAIGGADGSQVKLQKDEQAFAGAKKPRTRSGAPVPAAVKLGEPSGVFQSGDFDSLIEGK
;
A
#
# COMPACT_ATOMS: atom_id res chain seq x y z
N MET A 1 -32.51 67.21 49.64
CA MET A 1 -32.96 66.49 48.46
C MET A 1 -31.82 66.54 47.41
N ILE A 2 -30.98 65.52 47.36
CA ILE A 2 -29.82 65.51 46.45
C ILE A 2 -30.06 64.31 45.50
N ARG A 3 -30.26 64.61 44.22
CA ARG A 3 -30.43 63.60 43.17
C ARG A 3 -29.02 63.24 42.64
N SER A 4 -28.61 61.97 42.82
CA SER A 4 -27.41 61.40 42.25
C SER A 4 -27.63 61.00 40.79
N ILE A 5 -26.87 61.60 39.90
CA ILE A 5 -26.82 61.22 38.48
C ILE A 5 -25.74 60.13 38.38
N ARG A 6 -26.15 58.90 38.00
CA ARG A 6 -25.22 57.80 37.63
C ARG A 6 -24.84 57.96 36.16
N ALA A 7 -23.59 58.26 35.88
CA ALA A 7 -23.04 58.21 34.55
C ALA A 7 -22.76 56.75 34.15
N LEU A 8 -23.36 56.30 33.04
CA LEU A 8 -23.16 54.98 32.42
C LEU A 8 -21.98 55.11 31.43
N ALA A 9 -20.82 54.56 31.78
CA ALA A 9 -19.66 54.53 30.91
C ALA A 9 -19.87 53.35 29.91
N LEU A 10 -20.06 53.65 28.64
CA LEU A 10 -20.15 52.69 27.53
C LEU A 10 -18.71 52.38 27.09
N ALA A 11 -18.19 51.19 27.45
CA ALA A 11 -16.87 50.72 27.00
C ALA A 11 -17.01 50.19 25.53
N PHE A 12 -16.44 50.91 24.61
CA PHE A 12 -16.33 50.50 23.21
C PHE A 12 -15.16 49.49 23.09
N VAL A 13 -15.45 48.20 22.98
CA VAL A 13 -14.44 47.20 22.67
C VAL A 13 -14.15 47.24 21.18
N ILE A 14 -13.04 47.88 20.80
CA ILE A 14 -12.51 47.82 19.46
C ILE A 14 -11.83 46.46 19.31
N ALA A 15 -12.51 45.52 18.63
CA ALA A 15 -11.91 44.27 18.21
C ALA A 15 -10.89 44.56 17.08
N PHE A 16 -9.63 44.53 17.40
CA PHE A 16 -8.55 44.51 16.41
C PHE A 16 -8.60 43.14 15.68
N ALA A 17 -9.18 43.14 14.48
CA ALA A 17 -9.01 42.03 13.56
C ALA A 17 -7.57 42.01 13.08
N LEU A 18 -6.76 41.10 13.63
CA LEU A 18 -5.44 40.82 13.09
C LEU A 18 -5.62 40.30 11.65
N PRO A 19 -4.87 40.81 10.69
CA PRO A 19 -4.92 40.26 9.33
C PRO A 19 -4.43 38.82 9.39
N VAL A 20 -5.29 37.90 8.94
CA VAL A 20 -4.87 36.53 8.61
C VAL A 20 -3.82 36.67 7.53
N GLN A 21 -2.55 36.53 7.91
CA GLN A 21 -1.46 36.41 6.95
C GLN A 21 -1.72 35.13 6.18
N ALA A 22 -2.12 35.26 4.91
CA ALA A 22 -2.08 34.18 3.97
C ALA A 22 -0.62 33.70 3.91
N GLN A 23 -0.36 32.50 4.41
CA GLN A 23 0.95 31.87 4.28
C GLN A 23 1.26 31.80 2.78
N ALA A 24 2.32 32.48 2.37
CA ALA A 24 2.84 32.35 1.02
C ALA A 24 3.05 30.85 0.71
N PRO A 25 2.75 30.39 -0.50
CA PRO A 25 3.01 29.00 -0.87
C PRO A 25 4.47 28.70 -0.58
N ALA A 26 4.73 27.60 0.13
CA ALA A 26 6.09 27.17 0.41
C ALA A 26 6.87 27.11 -0.91
N ALA A 27 8.03 27.74 -0.95
CA ALA A 27 8.88 27.73 -2.14
C ALA A 27 9.20 26.28 -2.54
N ASP A 28 9.25 26.02 -3.84
CA ASP A 28 9.65 24.72 -4.36
C ASP A 28 11.05 24.35 -3.81
N PRO A 29 11.27 23.11 -3.37
CA PRO A 29 12.56 22.70 -2.83
C PRO A 29 13.69 22.84 -3.87
N SER A 30 14.89 23.19 -3.40
CA SER A 30 16.10 23.20 -4.21
C SER A 30 16.52 21.76 -4.62
N VAL A 31 17.41 21.64 -5.60
CA VAL A 31 17.96 20.35 -5.99
C VAL A 31 18.68 19.67 -4.82
N GLU A 32 19.42 20.44 -4.04
CA GLU A 32 20.17 19.96 -2.86
C GLU A 32 19.23 19.43 -1.77
N GLU A 33 18.15 20.14 -1.50
CA GLU A 33 17.11 19.71 -0.56
C GLU A 33 16.43 18.42 -1.04
N MET A 34 16.16 18.28 -2.32
CA MET A 34 15.61 17.07 -2.91
C MET A 34 16.57 15.88 -2.77
N VAL A 35 17.87 16.09 -3.02
CA VAL A 35 18.91 15.06 -2.84
C VAL A 35 18.97 14.61 -1.39
N GLU A 36 19.00 15.56 -0.45
CA GLU A 36 19.07 15.21 0.97
C GLU A 36 17.80 14.51 1.48
N ALA A 37 16.61 14.91 1.00
CA ALA A 37 15.35 14.28 1.35
C ALA A 37 15.25 12.85 0.81
N LEU A 38 15.80 12.56 -0.37
CA LEU A 38 15.81 11.24 -0.99
C LEU A 38 16.99 10.38 -0.55
N ARG A 39 17.98 10.97 0.13
CA ARG A 39 19.12 10.23 0.66
C ARG A 39 18.68 9.26 1.75
N MET A 40 19.09 8.02 1.64
CA MET A 40 18.80 7.02 2.67
C MET A 40 19.58 7.34 3.95
N LYS A 41 18.88 7.65 5.03
CA LYS A 41 19.51 7.95 6.33
C LYS A 41 19.78 6.62 7.07
N PRO A 42 21.03 6.37 7.53
CA PRO A 42 21.28 5.22 8.38
C PRO A 42 20.51 5.40 9.70
N LEU A 43 19.70 4.40 10.05
CA LEU A 43 19.04 4.39 11.36
C LEU A 43 20.10 4.14 12.44
N THR A 44 20.40 5.17 13.22
CA THR A 44 21.35 5.14 14.36
C THR A 44 20.75 4.43 15.57
N ARG A 45 20.34 3.18 15.44
CA ARG A 45 19.94 2.34 16.57
C ARG A 45 21.03 1.30 16.78
N SER A 46 21.59 1.27 17.99
CA SER A 46 22.57 0.27 18.42
C SER A 46 21.94 -1.13 18.29
N LEU A 47 22.37 -1.90 17.29
CA LEU A 47 21.89 -3.25 17.03
C LEU A 47 22.92 -4.25 17.55
N LYS A 48 22.43 -5.36 18.10
CA LYS A 48 23.28 -6.50 18.46
C LYS A 48 23.90 -7.10 17.19
N PRO A 49 25.15 -7.62 17.25
CA PRO A 49 25.79 -8.27 16.10
C PRO A 49 24.91 -9.39 15.55
N GLY A 50 24.68 -9.41 14.23
CA GLY A 50 23.91 -10.46 13.54
C GLY A 50 22.45 -10.11 13.20
N GLN A 51 21.93 -8.95 13.60
CA GLN A 51 20.60 -8.51 13.13
C GLN A 51 20.70 -7.71 11.81
N PRO A 52 19.78 -7.93 10.84
CA PRO A 52 19.72 -7.10 9.65
C PRO A 52 19.42 -5.65 10.06
N ARG A 53 20.21 -4.72 9.57
CA ARG A 53 20.03 -3.28 9.85
C ARG A 53 18.76 -2.80 9.18
N PRO A 54 17.76 -2.28 9.91
CA PRO A 54 16.66 -1.58 9.30
C PRO A 54 17.21 -0.33 8.61
N ARG A 55 16.97 -0.20 7.30
CA ARG A 55 17.44 0.94 6.50
C ARG A 55 16.35 1.98 6.43
N GLY A 56 16.72 3.24 6.62
CA GLY A 56 15.81 4.36 6.51
C GLY A 56 15.43 4.59 5.05
N GLU A 57 14.16 4.84 4.79
CA GLU A 57 13.67 5.29 3.48
C GLU A 57 13.89 6.81 3.37
N GLY A 58 14.43 7.29 2.24
CA GLY A 58 14.37 8.70 1.90
C GLY A 58 12.97 9.02 1.36
N LYS A 59 12.40 10.16 1.76
CA LYS A 59 11.06 10.58 1.31
C LYS A 59 11.05 12.05 0.94
N LEU A 60 10.55 12.34 -0.25
CA LEU A 60 10.33 13.69 -0.74
C LEU A 60 8.86 13.88 -1.10
N GLN A 61 8.22 14.85 -0.48
CA GLN A 61 6.83 15.21 -0.77
C GLN A 61 6.80 16.44 -1.68
N LEU A 62 6.06 16.35 -2.79
CA LEU A 62 5.92 17.41 -3.77
C LEU A 62 4.44 17.70 -4.04
N GLN A 63 4.08 18.96 -4.19
CA GLN A 63 2.76 19.38 -4.66
C GLN A 63 2.74 19.46 -6.17
N VAL A 64 2.57 18.32 -6.83
CA VAL A 64 2.43 18.25 -8.29
C VAL A 64 1.00 18.60 -8.66
N GLN A 65 0.83 19.66 -9.45
CA GLN A 65 -0.48 20.10 -9.93
C GLN A 65 -0.81 19.40 -11.26
N PHE A 66 -2.06 19.04 -11.39
CA PHE A 66 -2.64 18.42 -12.57
C PHE A 66 -3.87 19.22 -13.00
N ASP A 67 -4.25 19.12 -14.24
CA ASP A 67 -5.52 19.64 -14.71
C ASP A 67 -6.69 19.02 -13.96
N TYR A 68 -7.84 19.72 -13.91
CA TYR A 68 -9.00 19.27 -13.16
C TYR A 68 -9.43 17.86 -13.59
N ASN A 69 -9.61 16.97 -12.61
CA ASN A 69 -9.95 15.55 -12.81
C ASN A 69 -9.07 14.78 -13.82
N SER A 70 -7.83 15.23 -14.01
CA SER A 70 -6.88 14.76 -15.00
C SER A 70 -5.58 14.27 -14.37
N ALA A 71 -4.77 13.57 -15.17
CA ALA A 71 -3.39 13.22 -14.86
C ALA A 71 -2.40 14.00 -15.74
N VAL A 72 -2.86 15.00 -16.49
CA VAL A 72 -2.00 15.89 -17.27
C VAL A 72 -1.26 16.81 -16.31
N ILE A 73 0.07 16.75 -16.36
CA ILE A 73 0.97 17.54 -15.50
C ILE A 73 1.02 18.97 -16.03
N THR A 74 0.75 19.95 -15.17
CA THR A 74 0.81 21.36 -15.56
C THR A 74 2.25 21.82 -15.87
N PRO A 75 2.47 22.84 -16.72
CA PRO A 75 3.80 23.35 -17.04
C PRO A 75 4.62 23.75 -15.81
N ALA A 76 3.99 24.36 -14.80
CA ALA A 76 4.65 24.70 -13.54
C ALA A 76 5.19 23.46 -12.81
N SER A 77 4.40 22.38 -12.79
CA SER A 77 4.83 21.11 -12.18
C SER A 77 5.85 20.35 -13.03
N GLN A 78 5.87 20.55 -14.35
CA GLN A 78 6.94 20.01 -15.20
C GLN A 78 8.30 20.58 -14.78
N ALA A 79 8.39 21.91 -14.57
CA ALA A 79 9.63 22.54 -14.11
C ALA A 79 10.11 22.01 -12.74
N LEU A 80 9.16 21.72 -11.82
CA LEU A 80 9.47 21.09 -10.53
C LEU A 80 9.99 19.66 -10.72
N LEU A 81 9.37 18.89 -11.60
CA LEU A 81 9.79 17.52 -11.91
C LEU A 81 11.11 17.46 -12.67
N ASP A 82 11.45 18.47 -13.47
CA ASP A 82 12.77 18.59 -14.13
C ASP A 82 13.88 18.81 -13.09
N LYS A 83 13.64 19.65 -12.07
CA LYS A 83 14.56 19.80 -10.93
C LYS A 83 14.75 18.46 -10.21
N LEU A 84 13.66 17.74 -9.94
CA LEU A 84 13.72 16.41 -9.33
C LEU A 84 14.49 15.41 -10.19
N ALA A 85 14.24 15.38 -11.50
CA ALA A 85 14.98 14.52 -12.42
C ALA A 85 16.48 14.84 -12.43
N GLY A 86 16.85 16.11 -12.27
CA GLY A 86 18.23 16.54 -12.05
C GLY A 86 18.80 16.00 -10.73
N ALA A 87 18.05 16.14 -9.64
CA ALA A 87 18.43 15.60 -8.32
C ALA A 87 18.67 14.09 -8.34
N MET A 88 17.81 13.33 -9.03
CA MET A 88 17.92 11.87 -9.14
C MET A 88 19.19 11.39 -9.86
N LYS A 89 19.87 12.27 -10.62
CA LYS A 89 21.18 11.98 -11.24
C LYS A 89 22.37 12.18 -10.30
N ALA A 90 22.14 12.73 -9.10
CA ALA A 90 23.22 13.01 -8.16
C ALA A 90 23.93 11.71 -7.74
N PRO A 91 25.27 11.71 -7.61
CA PRO A 91 26.04 10.54 -7.18
C PRO A 91 25.56 9.94 -5.85
N ALA A 92 25.10 10.81 -4.93
CA ALA A 92 24.58 10.40 -3.61
C ALA A 92 23.30 9.53 -3.70
N LEU A 93 22.57 9.54 -4.81
CA LEU A 93 21.37 8.78 -5.09
C LEU A 93 21.60 7.66 -6.11
N SER A 94 22.84 7.44 -6.52
CA SER A 94 23.20 6.39 -7.46
C SER A 94 22.83 5.01 -6.94
N GLY A 95 22.26 4.19 -7.81
CA GLY A 95 21.88 2.82 -7.46
C GLY A 95 20.58 2.68 -6.66
N LEU A 96 19.84 3.75 -6.40
CA LEU A 96 18.54 3.68 -5.75
C LEU A 96 17.43 3.41 -6.77
N ASP A 97 16.41 2.72 -6.30
CA ASP A 97 15.11 2.61 -6.95
C ASP A 97 14.13 3.60 -6.30
N TYR A 98 13.03 3.93 -6.98
CA TYR A 98 12.08 4.93 -6.49
C TYR A 98 10.64 4.44 -6.62
N SER A 99 9.81 4.77 -5.63
CA SER A 99 8.37 4.65 -5.70
C SER A 99 7.74 6.04 -5.79
N VAL A 100 6.87 6.24 -6.77
CA VAL A 100 6.08 7.46 -6.97
C VAL A 100 4.69 7.19 -6.40
N GLU A 101 4.37 7.77 -5.25
CA GLU A 101 3.08 7.62 -4.59
C GLU A 101 2.18 8.82 -4.90
N GLY A 102 1.03 8.59 -5.56
CA GLY A 102 0.03 9.62 -5.82
C GLY A 102 -1.01 9.68 -4.71
N HIS A 103 -1.33 10.87 -4.22
CA HIS A 103 -2.32 11.10 -3.18
C HIS A 103 -3.39 12.07 -3.64
N THR A 104 -4.62 11.91 -3.12
CA THR A 104 -5.74 12.84 -3.29
C THR A 104 -6.22 13.36 -1.94
N ASP A 105 -7.02 14.39 -1.96
CA ASP A 105 -7.89 14.73 -0.83
C ASP A 105 -9.08 13.75 -0.76
N THR A 106 -10.01 13.99 0.17
CA THR A 106 -11.20 13.15 0.36
C THR A 106 -12.38 13.53 -0.54
N THR A 107 -12.22 14.49 -1.43
CA THR A 107 -13.27 14.91 -2.35
C THR A 107 -13.56 13.80 -3.34
N GLY A 108 -14.84 13.40 -3.48
CA GLY A 108 -15.24 12.31 -4.37
C GLY A 108 -15.26 10.94 -3.71
N THR A 109 -15.34 9.89 -4.51
CA THR A 109 -15.39 8.50 -4.02
C THR A 109 -13.99 7.92 -3.81
N GLY A 110 -13.82 7.05 -2.81
CA GLY A 110 -12.54 6.38 -2.56
C GLY A 110 -11.99 5.65 -3.78
N ALA A 111 -12.84 4.93 -4.51
CA ALA A 111 -12.47 4.27 -5.77
C ALA A 111 -12.07 5.25 -6.87
N GLY A 112 -12.78 6.38 -7.00
CA GLY A 112 -12.42 7.46 -7.91
C GLY A 112 -11.05 8.05 -7.60
N ASN A 113 -10.80 8.33 -6.34
CA ASN A 113 -9.55 8.87 -5.81
C ASN A 113 -8.38 7.89 -6.01
N LEU A 114 -8.59 6.60 -5.79
CA LEU A 114 -7.57 5.58 -6.03
C LEU A 114 -7.21 5.52 -7.53
N ARG A 115 -8.20 5.48 -8.42
CA ARG A 115 -7.96 5.50 -9.87
C ARG A 115 -7.25 6.77 -10.33
N LEU A 116 -7.68 7.94 -9.83
CA LEU A 116 -7.08 9.22 -10.19
C LEU A 116 -5.63 9.31 -9.70
N SER A 117 -5.36 8.92 -8.46
CA SER A 117 -4.01 8.92 -7.90
C SER A 117 -3.08 7.94 -8.60
N ASN A 118 -3.57 6.77 -9.03
CA ASN A 118 -2.79 5.83 -9.84
C ASN A 118 -2.40 6.45 -11.19
N ARG A 119 -3.35 7.04 -11.92
CA ARG A 119 -3.04 7.72 -13.20
C ARG A 119 -2.04 8.86 -13.02
N ARG A 120 -2.17 9.65 -11.95
CA ARG A 120 -1.25 10.75 -11.62
C ARG A 120 0.15 10.25 -11.28
N ALA A 121 0.23 9.23 -10.41
CA ALA A 121 1.51 8.60 -10.08
C ALA A 121 2.20 8.02 -11.32
N GLN A 122 1.44 7.37 -12.21
CA GLN A 122 1.94 6.84 -13.46
C GLN A 122 2.46 7.96 -14.39
N ALA A 123 1.71 9.04 -14.57
CA ALA A 123 2.13 10.18 -15.40
C ALA A 123 3.43 10.82 -14.89
N VAL A 124 3.57 10.98 -13.56
CA VAL A 124 4.80 11.50 -12.96
C VAL A 124 5.96 10.51 -13.13
N ARG A 125 5.73 9.21 -12.94
CA ARG A 125 6.74 8.17 -13.20
C ARG A 125 7.26 8.21 -14.63
N GLU A 126 6.36 8.26 -15.61
CA GLU A 126 6.71 8.30 -17.04
C GLU A 126 7.49 9.58 -17.37
N TYR A 127 7.07 10.71 -16.81
CA TYR A 127 7.77 11.98 -16.96
C TYR A 127 9.20 11.89 -16.37
N LEU A 128 9.34 11.41 -15.13
CA LEU A 128 10.63 11.29 -14.47
C LEU A 128 11.55 10.30 -15.18
N ALA A 129 11.05 9.17 -15.66
CA ALA A 129 11.85 8.21 -16.43
C ALA A 129 12.46 8.88 -17.68
N LYS A 130 11.64 9.67 -18.40
CA LYS A 130 12.09 10.40 -19.60
C LYS A 130 13.07 11.53 -19.27
N ALA A 131 12.78 12.35 -18.25
CA ALA A 131 13.58 13.53 -17.91
C ALA A 131 14.90 13.17 -17.20
N SER A 132 14.91 12.15 -16.32
CA SER A 132 16.11 11.73 -15.62
C SER A 132 17.01 10.83 -16.46
N GLY A 133 16.48 10.15 -17.46
CA GLY A 133 17.20 9.10 -18.20
C GLY A 133 17.43 7.83 -17.35
N LEU A 134 16.82 7.73 -16.19
CA LEU A 134 16.85 6.50 -15.38
C LEU A 134 16.07 5.41 -16.09
N ASP A 135 16.55 4.18 -15.94
CA ASP A 135 15.78 3.00 -16.38
C ASP A 135 14.39 3.04 -15.74
N ALA A 136 13.35 2.92 -16.56
CA ALA A 136 11.97 2.84 -16.11
C ALA A 136 11.74 1.70 -15.10
N ALA A 137 12.63 0.71 -15.07
CA ALA A 137 12.71 -0.36 -14.09
C ALA A 137 12.94 0.14 -12.66
N LYS A 138 13.68 1.23 -12.52
CA LYS A 138 14.01 1.84 -11.23
C LYS A 138 12.91 2.74 -10.67
N LEU A 139 11.85 2.95 -11.42
CA LEU A 139 10.74 3.82 -11.06
C LEU A 139 9.44 3.02 -10.99
N THR A 140 8.82 2.96 -9.85
CA THR A 140 7.49 2.37 -9.66
C THR A 140 6.45 3.45 -9.38
N SER A 141 5.18 3.20 -9.65
CA SER A 141 4.09 4.15 -9.35
C SER A 141 2.98 3.45 -8.59
N ILE A 142 2.44 4.11 -7.58
CA ILE A 142 1.37 3.60 -6.72
C ILE A 142 0.39 4.73 -6.44
N GLY A 143 -0.90 4.52 -6.71
CA GLY A 143 -1.95 5.42 -6.24
C GLY A 143 -2.34 5.06 -4.82
N MET A 144 -2.26 6.03 -3.94
CA MET A 144 -2.66 5.90 -2.54
C MET A 144 -4.07 6.46 -2.29
N GLY A 145 -4.70 7.07 -3.30
CA GLY A 145 -5.99 7.74 -3.13
C GLY A 145 -5.92 8.78 -2.01
N SER A 146 -6.99 8.82 -1.23
CA SER A 146 -7.08 9.64 -0.02
C SER A 146 -6.71 8.87 1.26
N ALA A 147 -6.05 7.70 1.16
CA ALA A 147 -5.75 6.81 2.29
C ALA A 147 -4.77 7.40 3.31
N LYS A 148 -3.79 8.18 2.84
CA LYS A 148 -2.79 8.84 3.70
C LYS A 148 -2.83 10.34 3.46
N LEU A 149 -3.63 11.05 4.25
CA LEU A 149 -3.70 12.51 4.21
C LEU A 149 -2.44 13.11 4.83
N ALA A 150 -1.93 14.18 4.23
CA ALA A 150 -0.87 15.00 4.83
C ALA A 150 -1.43 15.85 5.98
N ASP A 151 -2.68 16.31 5.82
CA ASP A 151 -3.43 17.06 6.82
C ASP A 151 -4.75 16.32 7.12
N PRO A 152 -4.76 15.41 8.11
CA PRO A 152 -5.97 14.71 8.51
C PRO A 152 -7.00 15.62 9.19
N ALA A 153 -6.59 16.76 9.75
CA ALA A 153 -7.50 17.72 10.38
C ALA A 153 -8.35 18.45 9.33
N ASN A 154 -7.81 18.65 8.13
CA ASN A 154 -8.49 19.26 7.00
C ASN A 154 -8.48 18.31 5.79
N PRO A 155 -9.37 17.29 5.74
CA PRO A 155 -9.33 16.22 4.76
C PRO A 155 -9.45 16.64 3.30
N THR A 156 -10.07 17.79 3.04
CA THR A 156 -10.24 18.38 1.69
C THR A 156 -9.15 19.40 1.33
N SER A 157 -8.18 19.62 2.22
CA SER A 157 -7.08 20.57 2.00
C SER A 157 -6.27 20.24 0.76
N PRO A 158 -5.87 21.28 -0.01
CA PRO A 158 -4.99 21.10 -1.18
C PRO A 158 -3.67 20.38 -0.88
N ILE A 159 -3.15 20.47 0.35
CA ILE A 159 -1.90 19.80 0.76
C ILE A 159 -2.01 18.26 0.67
N ASN A 160 -3.23 17.72 0.71
CA ASN A 160 -3.47 16.29 0.55
C ASN A 160 -3.31 15.82 -0.91
N ARG A 161 -3.46 16.72 -1.88
CA ARG A 161 -3.25 16.46 -3.31
C ARG A 161 -1.76 16.61 -3.61
N ARG A 162 -1.00 15.55 -3.42
CA ARG A 162 0.46 15.55 -3.53
C ARG A 162 0.99 14.29 -4.20
N VAL A 163 2.24 14.34 -4.56
CA VAL A 163 3.04 13.16 -4.95
C VAL A 163 4.17 12.99 -3.93
N VAL A 164 4.39 11.77 -3.50
CA VAL A 164 5.51 11.43 -2.61
C VAL A 164 6.48 10.52 -3.38
N ILE A 165 7.73 10.90 -3.42
CA ILE A 165 8.80 10.08 -3.97
C ILE A 165 9.50 9.40 -2.81
N VAL A 166 9.54 8.08 -2.84
CA VAL A 166 10.22 7.26 -1.85
C VAL A 166 11.42 6.61 -2.51
N SER A 167 12.62 6.85 -1.96
CA SER A 167 13.81 6.11 -2.39
C SER A 167 13.84 4.74 -1.73
N LEU A 168 14.18 3.74 -2.52
CA LEU A 168 14.27 2.36 -2.12
C LEU A 168 15.69 1.88 -2.37
N GLU A 169 16.22 1.01 -1.53
CA GLU A 169 17.48 0.36 -1.86
C GLU A 169 17.29 -0.49 -3.12
N ALA A 170 18.17 -0.33 -4.09
CA ALA A 170 18.17 -1.20 -5.25
C ALA A 170 18.34 -2.64 -4.79
N LEU A 171 17.42 -3.49 -5.17
CA LEU A 171 17.64 -4.93 -5.04
C LEU A 171 18.90 -5.27 -5.85
N PRO A 172 19.83 -6.09 -5.31
CA PRO A 172 21.01 -6.48 -6.08
C PRO A 172 20.56 -7.00 -7.44
N ALA A 173 21.06 -6.36 -8.48
CA ALA A 173 20.72 -6.69 -9.85
C ALA A 173 20.99 -8.18 -10.08
N ALA A 174 19.95 -8.94 -10.36
CA ALA A 174 20.14 -10.19 -11.07
C ALA A 174 20.88 -9.82 -12.37
N LYS A 175 22.03 -10.46 -12.60
CA LYS A 175 22.95 -10.19 -13.71
C LYS A 175 22.18 -9.83 -14.97
N ALA A 176 22.45 -8.63 -15.48
CA ALA A 176 21.85 -8.10 -16.69
C ALA A 176 22.08 -9.03 -17.88
N GLU A 177 21.03 -9.51 -18.50
CA GLU A 177 21.05 -9.98 -19.88
C GLU A 177 20.98 -8.79 -20.84
N PRO A 178 21.58 -8.90 -22.04
CA PRO A 178 21.83 -7.78 -22.95
C PRO A 178 20.55 -7.21 -23.57
N PRO A 179 20.62 -6.01 -24.19
CA PRO A 179 19.46 -5.18 -24.56
C PRO A 179 18.59 -5.84 -25.65
N ALA A 180 17.29 -5.76 -25.45
CA ALA A 180 16.25 -6.31 -26.30
C ALA A 180 16.33 -5.76 -27.74
N ALA A 181 16.42 -6.68 -28.67
CA ALA A 181 16.23 -6.47 -30.10
C ALA A 181 14.75 -6.19 -30.41
N LYS A 182 14.56 -5.46 -31.50
CA LYS A 182 13.33 -4.97 -32.15
C LYS A 182 12.13 -5.94 -32.09
N ALA A 183 10.94 -5.33 -32.01
CA ALA A 183 9.65 -6.00 -32.08
C ALA A 183 9.59 -7.07 -33.20
N GLY A 184 9.61 -8.30 -32.76
CA GLY A 184 9.31 -9.50 -33.50
C GLY A 184 8.54 -10.41 -32.59
N THR A 185 7.66 -11.23 -33.13
CA THR A 185 6.83 -12.27 -32.53
C THR A 185 7.26 -12.69 -31.12
N PRO A 186 6.37 -12.77 -30.11
CA PRO A 186 6.78 -13.11 -28.75
C PRO A 186 7.53 -14.42 -28.75
N ALA A 187 8.84 -14.35 -28.45
CA ALA A 187 9.66 -15.52 -28.19
C ALA A 187 9.05 -16.30 -27.01
N PRO A 188 9.09 -17.63 -26.98
CA PRO A 188 8.70 -18.39 -25.81
C PRO A 188 9.54 -17.90 -24.65
N GLY A 189 8.86 -17.36 -23.61
CA GLY A 189 9.51 -16.83 -22.40
C GLY A 189 10.36 -17.91 -21.73
N PRO A 190 11.26 -17.49 -20.80
CA PRO A 190 12.11 -18.41 -20.06
C PRO A 190 11.28 -19.54 -19.46
N ASP A 191 11.85 -20.72 -19.40
CA ASP A 191 11.22 -21.96 -18.95
C ASP A 191 10.74 -21.86 -17.50
N TYR A 192 9.56 -21.25 -17.31
CA TYR A 192 8.91 -21.04 -16.01
C TYR A 192 8.50 -22.35 -15.32
N ALA A 193 8.71 -23.48 -15.96
CA ALA A 193 8.40 -24.80 -15.40
C ALA A 193 9.26 -25.17 -14.18
N LYS A 194 10.35 -24.43 -13.93
CA LYS A 194 11.28 -24.70 -12.82
C LYS A 194 11.21 -23.68 -11.66
N GLU A 195 10.48 -22.58 -11.81
CA GLU A 195 10.34 -21.57 -10.76
C GLU A 195 9.12 -21.87 -9.89
N SER A 196 9.28 -21.78 -8.58
CA SER A 196 8.18 -21.81 -7.62
C SER A 196 7.18 -20.72 -7.92
N GLY A 197 5.88 -21.04 -7.85
CA GLY A 197 4.91 -20.02 -8.13
C GLY A 197 3.49 -20.47 -7.92
N GLY A 198 2.64 -19.88 -8.73
CA GLY A 198 1.24 -20.22 -8.85
C GLY A 198 0.76 -19.84 -10.24
N VAL A 199 -0.46 -20.18 -10.54
CA VAL A 199 -1.14 -19.88 -11.80
C VAL A 199 -2.45 -19.17 -11.52
N VAL A 200 -2.77 -18.15 -12.31
CA VAL A 200 -4.08 -17.51 -12.28
C VAL A 200 -5.07 -18.42 -13.02
N GLU A 201 -6.02 -18.98 -12.30
CA GLU A 201 -7.01 -19.89 -12.86
C GLU A 201 -8.22 -19.16 -13.43
N GLN A 202 -8.57 -18.02 -12.83
CA GLN A 202 -9.70 -17.22 -13.27
C GLN A 202 -9.43 -15.74 -13.08
N VAL A 203 -9.95 -14.94 -14.00
CA VAL A 203 -9.89 -13.48 -13.97
C VAL A 203 -11.25 -12.93 -14.38
N ARG A 204 -11.69 -11.91 -13.66
CA ARG A 204 -12.83 -11.06 -14.01
C ARG A 204 -12.41 -9.61 -13.96
N GLY A 205 -12.73 -8.84 -14.97
CA GLY A 205 -12.43 -7.42 -15.06
C GLY A 205 -10.93 -7.13 -15.26
N GLN A 206 -10.47 -6.04 -14.72
CA GLN A 206 -9.08 -5.58 -14.87
C GLN A 206 -8.21 -6.06 -13.73
N VAL A 207 -7.28 -6.94 -14.04
CA VAL A 207 -6.27 -7.42 -13.09
C VAL A 207 -4.89 -7.23 -13.72
N GLN A 208 -3.97 -6.73 -12.95
CA GLN A 208 -2.59 -6.50 -13.35
C GLN A 208 -1.62 -7.13 -12.37
N VAL A 209 -0.52 -7.62 -12.87
CA VAL A 209 0.63 -8.00 -12.07
C VAL A 209 1.79 -7.08 -12.40
N ARG A 210 2.35 -6.44 -11.38
CA ARG A 210 3.60 -5.72 -11.48
C ARG A 210 4.74 -6.65 -11.13
N ARG A 211 5.65 -6.78 -12.08
CA ARG A 211 6.83 -7.66 -12.00
C ARG A 211 8.08 -6.83 -12.23
N GLY A 212 8.74 -6.42 -11.16
CA GLY A 212 9.81 -5.44 -11.28
C GLY A 212 9.29 -4.16 -11.95
N PRO A 213 9.86 -3.76 -13.10
CA PRO A 213 9.44 -2.54 -13.83
C PRO A 213 8.19 -2.75 -14.67
N SER A 214 7.83 -3.98 -15.00
CA SER A 214 6.81 -4.31 -15.98
C SER A 214 5.45 -4.45 -15.32
N ASN A 215 4.41 -3.85 -15.93
CA ASN A 215 3.03 -4.13 -15.64
C ASN A 215 2.50 -5.07 -16.71
N VAL A 216 2.00 -6.22 -16.32
CA VAL A 216 1.43 -7.23 -17.20
C VAL A 216 -0.05 -7.34 -16.90
N VAL A 217 -0.88 -7.31 -17.94
CA VAL A 217 -2.30 -7.63 -17.81
C VAL A 217 -2.39 -9.12 -17.47
N VAL A 218 -3.16 -9.42 -16.43
CA VAL A 218 -3.34 -10.80 -15.97
C VAL A 218 -4.46 -11.45 -16.75
N GLU A 219 -4.16 -12.59 -17.33
CA GLU A 219 -5.10 -13.48 -18.01
C GLU A 219 -5.09 -14.85 -17.33
N ARG A 220 -6.07 -15.68 -17.67
CA ARG A 220 -6.07 -17.08 -17.25
C ARG A 220 -4.78 -17.76 -17.75
N GLY A 221 -4.11 -18.48 -16.87
CA GLY A 221 -2.82 -19.12 -17.16
C GLY A 221 -1.60 -18.26 -16.85
N THR A 222 -1.78 -16.97 -16.53
CA THR A 222 -0.66 -16.12 -16.08
C THR A 222 0.01 -16.75 -14.85
N ARG A 223 1.31 -17.00 -14.92
CA ARG A 223 2.11 -17.47 -13.78
C ARG A 223 2.44 -16.30 -12.86
N VAL A 224 2.36 -16.53 -11.56
CA VAL A 224 2.79 -15.60 -10.51
C VAL A 224 3.96 -16.18 -9.73
N ARG A 225 4.82 -15.29 -9.21
CA ARG A 225 6.05 -15.67 -8.50
C ARG A 225 6.37 -14.72 -7.36
N GLU A 226 7.39 -15.03 -6.61
CA GLU A 226 7.94 -14.15 -5.57
C GLU A 226 8.29 -12.77 -6.14
N GLY A 227 7.97 -11.72 -5.40
CA GLY A 227 8.17 -10.32 -5.78
C GLY A 227 7.03 -9.69 -6.58
N ASP A 228 6.11 -10.48 -7.13
CA ASP A 228 4.96 -9.94 -7.87
C ASP A 228 4.02 -9.15 -6.96
N VAL A 229 3.47 -8.06 -7.51
CA VAL A 229 2.39 -7.29 -6.89
C VAL A 229 1.16 -7.35 -7.79
N LEU A 230 0.13 -8.00 -7.31
CA LEU A 230 -1.15 -8.11 -8.01
C LEU A 230 -2.07 -6.97 -7.60
N THR A 231 -2.77 -6.40 -8.58
CA THR A 231 -3.75 -5.33 -8.37
C THR A 231 -5.03 -5.67 -9.12
N THR A 232 -6.16 -5.59 -8.43
CA THR A 232 -7.49 -5.74 -9.02
C THR A 232 -8.20 -4.38 -9.06
N GLY A 233 -8.83 -4.05 -10.17
CA GLY A 233 -9.66 -2.85 -10.33
C GLY A 233 -11.04 -2.97 -9.70
N ALA A 234 -11.87 -1.93 -9.87
CA ALA A 234 -13.26 -1.94 -9.42
C ALA A 234 -14.05 -3.04 -10.14
N GLY A 235 -14.84 -3.81 -9.39
CA GLY A 235 -15.64 -4.94 -9.92
C GLY A 235 -14.81 -6.09 -10.47
N SER A 236 -13.50 -6.11 -10.20
CA SER A 236 -12.58 -7.11 -10.70
C SER A 236 -12.24 -8.15 -9.63
N ALA A 237 -11.84 -9.34 -10.07
CA ALA A 237 -11.37 -10.38 -9.17
C ALA A 237 -10.40 -11.33 -9.90
N ALA A 238 -9.53 -11.98 -9.12
CA ALA A 238 -8.64 -13.01 -9.64
C ALA A 238 -8.56 -14.20 -8.67
N MET A 239 -8.66 -15.40 -9.20
CA MET A 239 -8.41 -16.62 -8.46
C MET A 239 -7.08 -17.23 -8.91
N LEU A 240 -6.20 -17.44 -7.94
CA LEU A 240 -4.89 -18.05 -8.12
C LEU A 240 -4.88 -19.42 -7.45
N ARG A 241 -4.19 -20.37 -8.08
CA ARG A 241 -3.79 -21.62 -7.44
C ARG A 241 -2.26 -21.66 -7.36
N LEU A 242 -1.74 -21.84 -6.17
CA LEU A 242 -0.32 -22.00 -5.91
C LEU A 242 0.13 -23.44 -6.18
N ASP A 243 1.43 -23.62 -6.37
CA ASP A 243 2.00 -24.93 -6.74
C ASP A 243 1.89 -25.98 -5.60
N ASP A 244 1.62 -25.55 -4.35
CA ASP A 244 1.29 -26.43 -3.23
C ASP A 244 -0.22 -26.74 -3.07
N GLY A 245 -1.03 -26.27 -4.02
CA GLY A 245 -2.47 -26.41 -4.04
C GLY A 245 -3.27 -25.37 -3.26
N ALA A 246 -2.58 -24.42 -2.59
CA ALA A 246 -3.27 -23.30 -1.93
C ALA A 246 -4.06 -22.48 -2.97
N LYS A 247 -5.25 -22.01 -2.57
CA LYS A 247 -6.08 -21.13 -3.40
C LYS A 247 -6.12 -19.73 -2.78
N LEU A 248 -6.06 -18.72 -3.64
CA LEU A 248 -6.05 -17.34 -3.26
C LEU A 248 -7.00 -16.56 -4.16
N LEU A 249 -8.08 -16.02 -3.60
CA LEU A 249 -9.06 -15.23 -4.31
C LEU A 249 -8.92 -13.77 -3.91
N MET A 250 -8.47 -12.94 -4.84
CA MET A 250 -8.46 -11.48 -4.70
C MET A 250 -9.80 -10.90 -5.12
N ARG A 251 -10.36 -10.03 -4.29
CA ARG A 251 -11.60 -9.29 -4.58
C ARG A 251 -11.27 -7.95 -5.25
N ALA A 252 -12.30 -7.17 -5.57
CA ALA A 252 -12.15 -5.86 -6.18
C ALA A 252 -11.30 -4.90 -5.32
N GLU A 253 -10.62 -3.97 -6.02
CA GLU A 253 -9.85 -2.87 -5.40
C GLU A 253 -8.78 -3.35 -4.40
N SER A 254 -8.16 -4.49 -4.68
CA SER A 254 -7.16 -5.12 -3.81
C SER A 254 -5.75 -5.01 -4.38
N VAL A 255 -4.80 -4.83 -3.48
CA VAL A 255 -3.36 -4.86 -3.79
C VAL A 255 -2.69 -5.87 -2.89
N LEU A 256 -2.16 -6.93 -3.50
CA LEU A 256 -1.50 -8.03 -2.83
C LEU A 256 -0.07 -8.19 -3.34
N ARG A 257 0.89 -8.16 -2.44
CA ARG A 257 2.29 -8.48 -2.73
C ARG A 257 2.60 -9.92 -2.35
N ILE A 258 3.19 -10.67 -3.26
CA ILE A 258 3.79 -11.97 -2.99
C ILE A 258 5.22 -11.72 -2.48
N ALA A 259 5.36 -11.59 -1.16
CA ALA A 259 6.64 -11.24 -0.55
C ALA A 259 7.61 -12.42 -0.52
N LYS A 260 7.08 -13.66 -0.46
CA LYS A 260 7.84 -14.89 -0.53
C LYS A 260 6.98 -16.01 -1.13
N LEU A 261 7.57 -16.77 -2.04
CA LEU A 261 6.89 -17.91 -2.66
C LEU A 261 7.92 -18.94 -3.12
N LYS A 262 8.39 -19.74 -2.18
CA LYS A 262 9.35 -20.82 -2.44
C LYS A 262 8.66 -22.16 -2.22
N LEU A 263 8.35 -22.87 -3.31
CA LEU A 263 7.62 -24.14 -3.34
C LEU A 263 8.35 -25.22 -4.16
N THR A 264 9.66 -25.05 -4.38
CA THR A 264 10.51 -26.01 -5.10
C THR A 264 11.60 -26.57 -4.18
N GLY A 265 12.14 -27.72 -4.55
CA GLY A 265 13.15 -28.43 -3.76
C GLY A 265 12.54 -29.18 -2.60
N ASP A 266 13.34 -29.40 -1.54
CA ASP A 266 12.88 -30.06 -0.31
C ASP A 266 11.77 -29.23 0.35
N THR A 267 10.67 -29.89 0.71
CA THR A 267 9.52 -29.29 1.38
C THR A 267 9.89 -28.60 2.70
N ALA A 268 10.96 -29.03 3.36
CA ALA A 268 11.51 -28.38 4.54
C ALA A 268 11.94 -26.93 4.28
N GLY A 269 12.30 -26.58 3.04
CA GLY A 269 12.66 -25.24 2.62
C GLY A 269 11.51 -24.40 2.05
N TRP A 270 10.30 -24.96 1.94
CA TRP A 270 9.16 -24.25 1.38
C TRP A 270 8.68 -23.12 2.31
N SER A 271 8.25 -22.02 1.72
CA SER A 271 7.73 -20.87 2.47
C SER A 271 6.87 -19.98 1.59
N GLN A 272 5.84 -19.39 2.20
CA GLN A 272 4.94 -18.42 1.58
C GLN A 272 4.81 -17.19 2.48
N ALA A 273 4.86 -15.99 1.88
CA ALA A 273 4.53 -14.77 2.59
C ALA A 273 3.78 -13.80 1.66
N PHE A 274 2.65 -13.32 2.15
CA PHE A 274 1.78 -12.38 1.44
C PHE A 274 1.60 -11.11 2.27
N ASN A 275 1.58 -9.97 1.58
CA ASN A 275 1.26 -8.70 2.19
C ASN A 275 0.07 -8.08 1.45
N LEU A 276 -1.06 -7.96 2.15
CA LEU A 276 -2.25 -7.25 1.67
C LEU A 276 -2.11 -5.77 2.03
N ALA A 277 -1.84 -4.95 1.03
CA ALA A 277 -1.69 -3.51 1.23
C ALA A 277 -3.05 -2.80 1.37
N VAL A 278 -4.06 -3.25 0.62
CA VAL A 278 -5.44 -2.76 0.69
C VAL A 278 -6.38 -3.77 0.03
N GLY A 279 -7.65 -3.76 0.40
CA GLY A 279 -8.71 -4.54 -0.21
C GLY A 279 -9.01 -5.84 0.51
N ALA A 280 -9.43 -6.86 -0.22
CA ALA A 280 -9.89 -8.11 0.38
C ALA A 280 -9.42 -9.32 -0.41
N PHE A 281 -9.09 -10.39 0.30
CA PHE A 281 -8.82 -11.68 -0.30
C PHE A 281 -9.27 -12.84 0.59
N ARG A 282 -9.50 -13.99 -0.02
CA ARG A 282 -9.71 -15.26 0.67
C ARG A 282 -8.52 -16.16 0.40
N TYR A 283 -8.03 -16.82 1.43
CA TYR A 283 -6.91 -17.76 1.35
C TYR A 283 -7.35 -19.12 1.89
N VAL A 284 -7.22 -20.14 1.05
CA VAL A 284 -7.43 -21.53 1.41
C VAL A 284 -6.09 -22.24 1.42
N THR A 285 -5.76 -22.81 2.56
CA THR A 285 -4.48 -23.47 2.79
C THR A 285 -4.23 -24.63 1.83
N GLY A 286 -3.05 -24.68 1.26
CA GLY A 286 -2.51 -25.81 0.52
C GLY A 286 -1.71 -26.78 1.39
N ALA A 287 -0.93 -27.64 0.74
CA ALA A 287 -0.14 -28.66 1.42
C ALA A 287 0.88 -28.07 2.40
N LEU A 288 1.50 -26.93 2.08
CA LEU A 288 2.47 -26.28 2.97
C LEU A 288 1.84 -25.84 4.28
N GLY A 289 0.79 -25.05 4.23
CA GLY A 289 0.15 -24.50 5.42
C GLY A 289 -0.61 -25.57 6.22
N GLY A 290 -0.99 -26.70 5.61
CA GLY A 290 -1.53 -27.87 6.33
C GLY A 290 -0.47 -28.58 7.15
N ASN A 291 0.72 -28.76 6.60
CA ASN A 291 1.81 -29.52 7.23
C ASN A 291 2.77 -28.66 8.06
N ARG A 292 3.02 -27.41 7.61
CA ARG A 292 3.94 -26.45 8.22
C ARG A 292 3.33 -25.06 8.27
N PRO A 293 2.36 -24.83 9.13
CA PRO A 293 1.64 -23.58 9.21
C PRO A 293 2.55 -22.37 9.51
N GLU A 294 3.65 -22.58 10.24
CA GLU A 294 4.65 -21.56 10.55
C GLU A 294 5.42 -21.04 9.31
N ALA A 295 5.41 -21.79 8.21
CA ALA A 295 6.06 -21.43 6.97
C ALA A 295 5.18 -20.54 6.06
N VAL A 296 3.94 -20.25 6.48
CA VAL A 296 3.00 -19.36 5.80
C VAL A 296 2.75 -18.12 6.65
N ALA A 297 3.04 -16.95 6.12
CA ALA A 297 2.81 -15.67 6.76
C ALA A 297 1.92 -14.77 5.90
N ILE A 298 0.89 -14.20 6.51
CA ILE A 298 0.04 -13.19 5.87
C ILE A 298 0.11 -11.93 6.73
N SER A 299 0.35 -10.78 6.12
CA SER A 299 0.52 -9.52 6.84
C SER A 299 -0.21 -8.37 6.16
N THR A 300 -0.51 -7.36 6.96
CA THR A 300 -0.98 -6.04 6.55
C THR A 300 -0.19 -4.98 7.32
N SER A 301 -0.55 -3.71 7.17
CA SER A 301 0.03 -2.64 8.00
C SER A 301 -0.37 -2.73 9.49
N TYR A 302 -1.45 -3.45 9.84
CA TYR A 302 -1.97 -3.51 11.21
C TYR A 302 -1.89 -4.89 11.85
N ALA A 303 -1.72 -5.95 11.06
CA ALA A 303 -1.78 -7.31 11.57
C ALA A 303 -0.78 -8.26 10.91
N THR A 304 -0.36 -9.25 11.69
CA THR A 304 0.25 -10.47 11.17
C THR A 304 -0.67 -11.63 11.48
N VAL A 305 -0.95 -12.46 10.48
CA VAL A 305 -1.89 -13.59 10.59
C VAL A 305 -1.12 -14.89 10.39
N GLY A 306 -1.05 -15.67 11.44
CA GLY A 306 -0.56 -17.05 11.41
C GLY A 306 -1.73 -18.01 11.20
N ILE A 307 -1.59 -18.93 10.27
CA ILE A 307 -2.63 -19.88 9.88
C ILE A 307 -2.32 -21.29 10.33
N ARG A 308 -3.38 -22.11 10.51
CA ARG A 308 -3.22 -23.53 10.79
C ARG A 308 -4.34 -24.33 10.11
N GLY A 309 -4.07 -24.78 8.87
CA GLY A 309 -5.04 -25.59 8.11
C GLY A 309 -6.34 -24.81 7.88
N THR A 310 -6.31 -23.66 7.22
CA THR A 310 -7.37 -22.66 7.29
C THR A 310 -7.97 -22.33 5.93
N ASP A 311 -9.23 -21.91 5.98
CA ASP A 311 -9.92 -21.09 4.99
C ASP A 311 -10.31 -19.77 5.67
N ILE A 312 -9.77 -18.68 5.21
CA ILE A 312 -9.96 -17.36 5.82
C ILE A 312 -10.33 -16.30 4.78
N ASP A 313 -11.21 -15.40 5.18
CA ASP A 313 -11.40 -14.11 4.53
C ASP A 313 -10.65 -13.03 5.27
N MET A 314 -9.97 -12.17 4.53
CA MET A 314 -9.31 -10.98 5.06
C MET A 314 -9.77 -9.73 4.31
N VAL A 315 -10.03 -8.69 5.07
CA VAL A 315 -10.29 -7.35 4.53
C VAL A 315 -9.34 -6.38 5.23
N HIS A 316 -8.59 -5.63 4.45
CA HIS A 316 -7.73 -4.58 4.95
C HIS A 316 -8.19 -3.23 4.41
N ALA A 317 -8.70 -2.39 5.29
CA ALA A 317 -9.14 -1.04 5.00
C ALA A 317 -8.18 -0.02 5.63
N GLU A 318 -7.62 0.85 4.82
CA GLU A 318 -6.76 1.94 5.32
C GLU A 318 -7.54 3.12 5.93
N LYS A 319 -8.86 3.14 5.78
CA LYS A 319 -9.77 4.19 6.24
C LYS A 319 -11.08 3.63 6.75
N ASP A 320 -11.69 4.37 7.64
CA ASP A 320 -13.06 4.11 8.07
C ASP A 320 -14.01 4.21 6.87
N ALA A 321 -14.83 3.20 6.68
CA ALA A 321 -15.80 3.15 5.58
C ALA A 321 -17.05 2.36 6.00
N GLY A 322 -18.24 2.91 5.73
CA GLY A 322 -19.50 2.21 5.96
C GLY A 322 -19.74 1.82 7.42
N GLY A 323 -19.22 2.59 8.39
CA GLY A 323 -19.34 2.30 9.82
C GLY A 323 -18.25 1.35 10.35
N ASN A 324 -17.34 0.88 9.49
CA ASN A 324 -16.21 0.03 9.89
C ASN A 324 -14.94 0.87 10.06
N GLU A 325 -14.18 0.60 11.10
CA GLU A 325 -12.91 1.27 11.38
C GLU A 325 -11.81 0.83 10.40
N ALA A 326 -10.85 1.73 10.15
CA ALA A 326 -9.62 1.39 9.42
C ALA A 326 -8.82 0.31 10.16
N GLY A 327 -8.45 -0.73 9.45
CA GLY A 327 -7.78 -1.88 10.06
C GLY A 327 -7.86 -3.13 9.21
N THR A 328 -7.49 -4.23 9.84
CA THR A 328 -7.53 -5.56 9.25
C THR A 328 -8.62 -6.39 9.93
N TYR A 329 -9.55 -6.85 9.15
CA TYR A 329 -10.59 -7.79 9.57
C TYR A 329 -10.23 -9.18 9.08
N VAL A 330 -10.39 -10.18 9.93
CA VAL A 330 -10.16 -11.59 9.59
C VAL A 330 -11.35 -12.40 10.04
N LYS A 331 -11.86 -13.25 9.15
CA LYS A 331 -12.91 -14.24 9.41
C LYS A 331 -12.36 -15.61 9.10
N VAL A 332 -12.63 -16.58 9.98
CA VAL A 332 -12.24 -17.97 9.82
C VAL A 332 -13.43 -18.76 9.30
N ASN A 333 -13.34 -19.30 8.09
CA ASN A 333 -14.36 -20.19 7.52
C ASN A 333 -14.08 -21.64 7.92
N GLN A 334 -12.79 -22.01 8.06
CA GLN A 334 -12.36 -23.34 8.50
C GLN A 334 -11.00 -23.27 9.19
N GLY A 335 -10.75 -24.12 10.17
CA GLY A 335 -9.47 -24.25 10.87
C GLY A 335 -9.32 -23.25 12.02
N ALA A 336 -8.09 -22.82 12.29
CA ALA A 336 -7.76 -21.90 13.36
C ALA A 336 -6.69 -20.88 12.93
N VAL A 337 -6.77 -19.66 13.47
CA VAL A 337 -5.90 -18.54 13.12
C VAL A 337 -5.42 -17.84 14.38
N ALA A 338 -4.17 -17.38 14.36
CA ALA A 338 -3.64 -16.45 15.36
C ALA A 338 -3.36 -15.10 14.70
N ILE A 339 -3.95 -14.03 15.24
CA ILE A 339 -3.76 -12.67 14.74
C ILE A 339 -2.93 -11.90 15.76
N GLY A 340 -1.81 -11.36 15.31
CA GLY A 340 -0.97 -10.45 16.09
C GLY A 340 -1.21 -9.01 15.68
N GLY A 341 -1.54 -8.15 16.65
CA GLY A 341 -1.63 -6.70 16.45
C GLY A 341 -0.26 -6.01 16.50
N ALA A 342 -0.21 -4.77 16.04
CA ALA A 342 1.01 -3.96 16.02
C ALA A 342 1.61 -3.64 17.41
N ASP A 343 0.82 -3.79 18.47
CA ASP A 343 1.22 -3.61 19.87
C ASP A 343 1.70 -4.90 20.54
N GLY A 344 1.75 -6.03 19.80
CA GLY A 344 2.09 -7.34 20.31
C GLY A 344 0.90 -8.12 20.91
N SER A 345 -0.31 -7.52 20.91
CA SER A 345 -1.52 -8.25 21.29
C SER A 345 -1.76 -9.43 20.35
N GLN A 346 -2.29 -10.54 20.87
CA GLN A 346 -2.61 -11.71 20.07
C GLN A 346 -4.03 -12.20 20.34
N VAL A 347 -4.70 -12.59 19.28
CA VAL A 347 -6.05 -13.17 19.33
C VAL A 347 -6.05 -14.48 18.55
N LYS A 348 -6.59 -15.53 19.14
CA LYS A 348 -6.82 -16.82 18.47
C LYS A 348 -8.28 -16.91 18.04
N LEU A 349 -8.49 -17.29 16.80
CA LEU A 349 -9.80 -17.50 16.19
C LEU A 349 -9.97 -18.96 15.82
N GLN A 350 -11.18 -19.45 16.00
CA GLN A 350 -11.69 -20.72 15.53
C GLN A 350 -12.65 -20.51 14.36
N LYS A 351 -13.15 -21.59 13.77
CA LYS A 351 -14.18 -21.54 12.75
C LYS A 351 -15.34 -20.63 13.14
N ASP A 352 -15.85 -19.85 12.19
CA ASP A 352 -16.94 -18.88 12.26
C ASP A 352 -16.67 -17.65 13.16
N GLU A 353 -15.46 -17.53 13.71
CA GLU A 353 -15.04 -16.39 14.51
C GLU A 353 -14.37 -15.31 13.64
N GLN A 354 -14.46 -14.06 14.15
CA GLN A 354 -13.90 -12.89 13.50
C GLN A 354 -13.05 -12.07 14.48
N ALA A 355 -12.05 -11.38 13.97
CA ALA A 355 -11.30 -10.40 14.71
C ALA A 355 -11.02 -9.16 13.87
N PHE A 356 -10.70 -8.10 14.58
CA PHE A 356 -10.24 -6.83 14.06
C PHE A 356 -8.87 -6.50 14.63
N ALA A 357 -7.96 -6.00 13.81
CA ALA A 357 -6.71 -5.41 14.23
C ALA A 357 -6.55 -4.02 13.57
N GLY A 358 -6.48 -2.99 14.40
CA GLY A 358 -6.39 -1.60 13.96
C GLY A 358 -5.17 -0.86 14.48
N ALA A 359 -5.13 0.44 14.23
CA ALA A 359 -4.11 1.29 14.83
C ALA A 359 -4.22 1.27 16.36
N LYS A 360 -3.07 1.43 17.04
CA LYS A 360 -3.03 1.49 18.50
C LYS A 360 -3.97 2.59 19.01
N LYS A 361 -5.06 2.21 19.68
CA LYS A 361 -6.03 3.17 20.23
C LYS A 361 -5.45 3.88 21.45
N PRO A 362 -5.87 5.14 21.70
CA PRO A 362 -5.55 5.81 22.96
C PRO A 362 -6.13 5.02 24.14
N ARG A 363 -5.52 5.18 25.31
CA ARG A 363 -5.93 4.51 26.54
C ARG A 363 -7.43 4.77 26.84
N THR A 364 -8.11 3.80 27.41
CA THR A 364 -9.47 3.96 27.92
C THR A 364 -9.52 5.07 28.98
N ARG A 365 -10.75 5.56 29.34
CA ARG A 365 -10.94 6.51 30.46
C ARG A 365 -10.31 6.02 31.77
N SER A 366 -10.20 4.72 31.98
CA SER A 366 -9.52 4.09 33.13
C SER A 366 -7.99 4.03 32.98
N GLY A 367 -7.43 4.51 31.88
CA GLY A 367 -5.98 4.48 31.63
C GLY A 367 -5.43 3.14 31.12
N ALA A 368 -6.27 2.12 30.96
CA ALA A 368 -5.85 0.81 30.45
C ALA A 368 -5.56 0.89 28.94
N PRO A 369 -4.50 0.22 28.43
CA PRO A 369 -4.25 0.13 27.00
C PRO A 369 -5.36 -0.70 26.34
N VAL A 370 -5.87 -0.23 25.19
CA VAL A 370 -6.78 -1.02 24.34
C VAL A 370 -5.92 -1.87 23.42
N PRO A 371 -6.10 -3.20 23.37
CA PRO A 371 -5.35 -4.06 22.47
C PRO A 371 -5.58 -3.66 21.00
N ALA A 372 -4.53 -3.70 20.18
CA ALA A 372 -4.64 -3.44 18.75
C ALA A 372 -5.40 -4.57 18.02
N ALA A 373 -5.27 -5.81 18.47
CA ALA A 373 -6.03 -6.95 17.97
C ALA A 373 -7.10 -7.39 19.00
N VAL A 374 -8.36 -7.51 18.54
CA VAL A 374 -9.50 -7.88 19.37
C VAL A 374 -10.41 -8.86 18.62
N LYS A 375 -10.98 -9.82 19.35
CA LYS A 375 -12.05 -10.69 18.83
C LYS A 375 -13.35 -9.90 18.75
N LEU A 376 -14.08 -10.04 17.63
CA LEU A 376 -15.37 -9.39 17.45
C LEU A 376 -16.47 -10.27 18.07
N GLY A 377 -17.34 -9.67 18.88
CA GLY A 377 -18.49 -10.36 19.49
C GLY A 377 -19.63 -10.57 18.50
N GLU A 378 -19.74 -9.70 17.49
CA GLU A 378 -20.75 -9.77 16.44
C GLU A 378 -20.10 -9.79 15.06
N PRO A 379 -20.75 -10.40 14.05
CA PRO A 379 -20.25 -10.43 12.69
C PRO A 379 -20.07 -9.02 12.11
N SER A 380 -18.89 -8.76 11.55
CA SER A 380 -18.63 -7.51 10.82
C SER A 380 -19.25 -7.55 9.43
N GLY A 381 -19.94 -6.47 9.02
CA GLY A 381 -20.49 -6.32 7.69
C GLY A 381 -19.46 -6.10 6.56
N VAL A 382 -18.15 -6.12 6.87
CA VAL A 382 -17.09 -5.94 5.85
C VAL A 382 -16.93 -7.15 4.93
N PHE A 383 -17.34 -8.34 5.38
CA PHE A 383 -17.22 -9.58 4.61
C PHE A 383 -18.42 -9.74 3.69
N GLN A 384 -18.26 -9.32 2.44
CA GLN A 384 -19.29 -9.52 1.41
C GLN A 384 -19.05 -10.84 0.70
N SER A 385 -20.09 -11.67 0.58
CA SER A 385 -20.07 -12.82 -0.33
C SER A 385 -19.97 -12.32 -1.76
N GLY A 386 -19.05 -12.87 -2.55
CA GLY A 386 -18.83 -12.49 -3.94
C GLY A 386 -19.07 -13.67 -4.89
N ASP A 387 -19.29 -13.37 -6.17
CA ASP A 387 -19.56 -14.34 -7.24
C ASP A 387 -18.50 -15.45 -7.42
N PHE A 388 -17.33 -15.28 -6.79
CA PHE A 388 -16.20 -16.24 -6.88
C PHE A 388 -16.07 -17.17 -5.68
N ASP A 389 -16.88 -17.01 -4.63
CA ASP A 389 -16.81 -17.91 -3.48
C ASP A 389 -17.21 -19.34 -3.86
N SER A 390 -18.18 -19.50 -4.78
CA SER A 390 -18.56 -20.79 -5.34
C SER A 390 -17.42 -21.51 -6.07
N LEU A 391 -16.46 -20.76 -6.65
CA LEU A 391 -15.32 -21.34 -7.36
C LEU A 391 -14.26 -21.93 -6.42
N ILE A 392 -14.14 -21.37 -5.22
CA ILE A 392 -13.26 -21.91 -4.17
C ILE A 392 -13.89 -23.19 -3.58
N GLU A 393 -15.20 -23.19 -3.42
CA GLU A 393 -15.95 -24.31 -2.82
C GLU A 393 -16.10 -25.52 -3.74
N GLY A 394 -15.71 -25.41 -5.02
CA GLY A 394 -15.76 -26.53 -5.98
C GLY A 394 -17.17 -26.94 -6.40
N LYS A 395 -18.15 -26.02 -6.29
CA LYS A 395 -19.53 -26.19 -6.73
C LYS A 395 -19.78 -25.58 -8.11
#